data_1982e0ca53f738437d0dc91fbfda6f9d
#
_entry.id   1982e0ca53f738437d0dc91fbfda6f9d
#
_cell.length_a   1.000
_cell.length_b   1.000
_cell.length_c   1.000
_cell.angle_alpha   90.00
_cell.angle_beta   90.00
_cell.angle_gamma   90.00
#
_symmetry.space_group_name_H-M   'P 1'
#
loop_
_entity.id
_entity.type
_entity.pdbx_description
1 polymer ?
#
loop_
_entity_poly.entity_id
_entity_poly.type
_entity_poly.pdbx_seq_one_letter_code
_entity_poly.pdbx_strand_id
1 'polypeptide(L)'
;PARLKTPLLLGGTHVYAIDEWLNENGFNSKVHSNTVGEASAIKMCRSVMIKGLEALTAECLSAARQYGVEQEVLASLHASFPSLGWDAQFPHYLISRIAEHGKRRAEEMREVVKTLEDVGVAPNLSRGTVLAQQGLVDALAAKGVRYTDLEPFDWGRTVDLLRK
;
A
#
# COMPACT_ATOMS: atom_id res chain seq x y z
N PRO A 1 -16.92 -7.44 -3.90
CA PRO A 1 -16.07 -7.85 -2.78
C PRO A 1 -16.14 -9.35 -2.58
N ALA A 2 -14.99 -10.01 -2.40
CA ALA A 2 -14.87 -11.47 -2.31
C ALA A 2 -15.55 -12.09 -1.05
N ARG A 3 -15.93 -11.26 -0.06
CA ARG A 3 -16.55 -11.67 1.22
C ARG A 3 -15.81 -12.88 1.80
N LEU A 4 -16.50 -14.02 2.00
CA LEU A 4 -15.92 -15.26 2.53
C LEU A 4 -14.80 -15.84 1.66
N LYS A 5 -14.76 -15.53 0.36
CA LYS A 5 -13.71 -15.99 -0.57
C LYS A 5 -12.42 -15.14 -0.54
N THR A 6 -12.36 -14.12 0.31
CA THR A 6 -11.09 -13.41 0.55
C THR A 6 -10.04 -14.40 1.06
N PRO A 7 -8.84 -14.47 0.42
CA PRO A 7 -7.79 -15.40 0.86
C PRO A 7 -7.35 -15.11 2.30
N LEU A 8 -7.34 -16.14 3.13
CA LEU A 8 -6.86 -16.11 4.51
C LEU A 8 -5.62 -16.99 4.64
N LEU A 9 -4.52 -16.45 5.14
CA LEU A 9 -3.33 -17.19 5.47
C LEU A 9 -3.30 -17.42 6.98
N LEU A 10 -3.26 -18.69 7.40
CA LEU A 10 -3.36 -19.09 8.79
C LEU A 10 -2.00 -19.55 9.34
N GLY A 11 -1.73 -19.21 10.59
CA GLY A 11 -0.57 -19.69 11.34
C GLY A 11 -0.90 -19.81 12.82
N GLY A 12 -0.52 -20.93 13.45
CA GLY A 12 -0.75 -21.17 14.88
C GLY A 12 -0.93 -22.64 15.23
N THR A 13 -0.99 -22.95 16.52
CA THR A 13 -0.91 -24.31 17.06
C THR A 13 -2.09 -25.23 16.67
N HIS A 14 -3.29 -24.68 16.44
CA HIS A 14 -4.47 -25.46 16.07
C HIS A 14 -4.96 -25.16 14.63
N VAL A 15 -4.03 -24.68 13.80
CA VAL A 15 -4.36 -24.11 12.50
C VAL A 15 -5.04 -25.08 11.54
N TYR A 16 -4.68 -26.36 11.57
CA TYR A 16 -5.25 -27.37 10.65
C TYR A 16 -6.75 -27.61 10.91
N ALA A 17 -7.17 -27.77 12.16
CA ALA A 17 -8.56 -27.94 12.51
C ALA A 17 -9.40 -26.67 12.20
N ILE A 18 -8.79 -25.48 12.40
CA ILE A 18 -9.41 -24.21 12.07
C ILE A 18 -9.56 -24.05 10.56
N ASP A 19 -8.55 -24.44 9.79
CA ASP A 19 -8.56 -24.38 8.30
C ASP A 19 -9.65 -25.28 7.72
N GLU A 20 -9.75 -26.51 8.20
CA GLU A 20 -10.80 -27.46 7.81
C GLU A 20 -12.18 -26.87 8.06
N TRP A 21 -12.44 -26.41 9.29
CA TRP A 21 -13.73 -25.80 9.64
C TRP A 21 -14.04 -24.55 8.81
N LEU A 22 -13.06 -23.68 8.57
CA LEU A 22 -13.25 -22.47 7.75
C LEU A 22 -13.63 -22.83 6.30
N ASN A 23 -12.91 -23.78 5.70
CA ASN A 23 -13.17 -24.19 4.32
C ASN A 23 -14.51 -24.87 4.17
N GLU A 24 -14.95 -25.71 5.13
CA GLU A 24 -16.28 -26.30 5.19
C GLU A 24 -17.39 -25.24 5.26
N ASN A 25 -17.12 -24.11 5.93
CA ASN A 25 -18.04 -22.96 6.04
C ASN A 25 -17.88 -21.94 4.91
N GLY A 26 -17.21 -22.32 3.81
CA GLY A 26 -17.15 -21.53 2.57
C GLY A 26 -16.12 -20.43 2.54
N PHE A 27 -15.20 -20.37 3.51
CA PHE A 27 -14.05 -19.47 3.46
C PHE A 27 -13.00 -19.96 2.47
N ASN A 28 -12.01 -19.11 2.17
CA ASN A 28 -10.85 -19.43 1.34
C ASN A 28 -9.61 -19.31 2.21
N SER A 29 -9.37 -20.30 3.06
CA SER A 29 -8.23 -20.34 3.97
C SER A 29 -7.16 -21.32 3.49
N LYS A 30 -5.91 -21.04 3.91
CA LYS A 30 -4.75 -21.88 3.65
C LYS A 30 -3.81 -21.82 4.85
N VAL A 31 -3.36 -22.97 5.31
CA VAL A 31 -2.34 -23.07 6.35
C VAL A 31 -0.98 -22.66 5.79
N HIS A 32 -0.27 -21.79 6.51
CA HIS A 32 1.13 -21.48 6.29
C HIS A 32 2.01 -22.38 7.17
N SER A 33 1.79 -22.32 8.48
CA SER A 33 2.57 -23.12 9.45
C SER A 33 1.81 -23.25 10.78
N ASN A 34 2.32 -24.12 11.66
CA ASN A 34 1.85 -24.25 13.03
C ASN A 34 2.50 -23.26 14.01
N THR A 35 3.38 -22.37 13.53
CA THR A 35 4.08 -21.38 14.34
C THR A 35 3.23 -20.09 14.44
N VAL A 36 2.99 -19.66 15.68
CA VAL A 36 2.29 -18.40 15.94
C VAL A 36 3.14 -17.21 15.46
N GLY A 37 2.49 -16.28 14.75
CA GLY A 37 3.12 -15.04 14.29
C GLY A 37 3.67 -15.08 12.86
N GLU A 38 4.02 -16.24 12.28
CA GLU A 38 4.62 -16.30 10.94
C GLU A 38 3.72 -15.74 9.84
N ALA A 39 2.42 -16.05 9.83
CA ALA A 39 1.47 -15.50 8.87
C ALA A 39 1.38 -13.97 8.97
N SER A 40 1.43 -13.43 10.19
CA SER A 40 1.47 -11.99 10.44
C SER A 40 2.78 -11.36 9.96
N ALA A 41 3.92 -12.01 10.23
CA ALA A 41 5.24 -11.56 9.77
C ALA A 41 5.29 -11.43 8.24
N ILE A 42 4.77 -12.42 7.50
CA ILE A 42 4.66 -12.35 6.04
C ILE A 42 3.87 -11.12 5.60
N LYS A 43 2.71 -10.86 6.22
CA LYS A 43 1.88 -9.67 5.92
C LYS A 43 2.66 -8.38 6.20
N MET A 44 3.37 -8.29 7.33
CA MET A 44 4.11 -7.09 7.73
C MET A 44 5.29 -6.82 6.78
N CYS A 45 6.12 -7.83 6.50
CA CYS A 45 7.25 -7.71 5.57
C CYS A 45 6.77 -7.31 4.15
N ARG A 46 5.70 -7.94 3.66
CA ARG A 46 5.11 -7.56 2.37
C ARG A 46 4.61 -6.12 2.36
N SER A 47 4.07 -5.62 3.47
CA SER A 47 3.57 -4.26 3.59
C SER A 47 4.65 -3.20 3.41
N VAL A 48 5.91 -3.48 3.81
CA VAL A 48 7.05 -2.59 3.54
C VAL A 48 7.16 -2.29 2.04
N MET A 49 7.16 -3.34 1.22
CA MET A 49 7.30 -3.19 -0.24
C MET A 49 6.09 -2.50 -0.87
N ILE A 50 4.88 -2.98 -0.60
CA ILE A 50 3.68 -2.48 -1.28
C ILE A 50 3.41 -1.00 -0.93
N LYS A 51 3.40 -0.66 0.35
CA LYS A 51 3.11 0.71 0.79
C LYS A 51 4.30 1.65 0.61
N GLY A 52 5.52 1.11 0.67
CA GLY A 52 6.74 1.84 0.31
C GLY A 52 6.73 2.24 -1.15
N LEU A 53 6.37 1.32 -2.06
CA LEU A 53 6.27 1.61 -3.49
C LEU A 53 5.20 2.68 -3.78
N GLU A 54 4.05 2.61 -3.12
CA GLU A 54 3.02 3.66 -3.21
C GLU A 54 3.56 5.03 -2.77
N ALA A 55 4.23 5.08 -1.62
CA ALA A 55 4.81 6.32 -1.08
C ALA A 55 5.91 6.90 -2.00
N LEU A 56 6.84 6.05 -2.45
CA LEU A 56 7.90 6.45 -3.39
C LEU A 56 7.33 6.97 -4.71
N THR A 57 6.31 6.30 -5.26
CA THR A 57 5.66 6.72 -6.49
C THR A 57 4.98 8.08 -6.32
N ALA A 58 4.25 8.29 -5.23
CA ALA A 58 3.60 9.56 -4.96
C ALA A 58 4.62 10.70 -4.83
N GLU A 59 5.70 10.50 -4.09
CA GLU A 59 6.75 11.51 -3.89
C GLU A 59 7.47 11.82 -5.21
N CYS A 60 7.91 10.81 -5.94
CA CYS A 60 8.60 10.94 -7.22
C CYS A 60 7.75 11.68 -8.26
N LEU A 61 6.52 11.21 -8.51
CA LEU A 61 5.69 11.78 -9.55
C LEU A 61 5.10 13.15 -9.17
N SER A 62 4.92 13.42 -7.88
CA SER A 62 4.57 14.77 -7.42
C SER A 62 5.67 15.78 -7.72
N ALA A 63 6.92 15.43 -7.46
CA ALA A 63 8.07 16.28 -7.79
C ALA A 63 8.22 16.44 -9.31
N ALA A 64 8.20 15.34 -10.08
CA ALA A 64 8.32 15.36 -11.54
C ALA A 64 7.25 16.24 -12.18
N ARG A 65 6.00 16.18 -11.68
CA ARG A 65 4.88 17.00 -12.14
C ARG A 65 5.13 18.50 -11.90
N GLN A 66 5.74 18.87 -10.78
CA GLN A 66 6.07 20.26 -10.50
C GLN A 66 7.17 20.82 -11.41
N TYR A 67 8.11 19.97 -11.84
CA TYR A 67 9.15 20.32 -12.81
C TYR A 67 8.68 20.22 -14.28
N GLY A 68 7.51 19.62 -14.54
CA GLY A 68 6.97 19.41 -15.90
C GLY A 68 7.71 18.32 -16.68
N VAL A 69 8.31 17.34 -15.99
CA VAL A 69 9.13 16.26 -16.58
C VAL A 69 8.57 14.85 -16.28
N GLU A 70 7.31 14.77 -15.90
CA GLU A 70 6.69 13.50 -15.50
C GLU A 70 6.67 12.46 -16.63
N GLN A 71 6.54 12.89 -17.88
CA GLN A 71 6.52 11.95 -19.01
C GLN A 71 7.89 11.30 -19.23
N GLU A 72 8.98 12.08 -19.11
CA GLU A 72 10.34 11.60 -19.20
C GLU A 72 10.68 10.65 -18.06
N VAL A 73 10.22 10.96 -16.84
CA VAL A 73 10.38 10.09 -15.66
C VAL A 73 9.64 8.78 -15.88
N LEU A 74 8.38 8.82 -16.31
CA LEU A 74 7.58 7.61 -16.57
C LEU A 74 8.20 6.76 -17.68
N ALA A 75 8.66 7.36 -18.77
CA ALA A 75 9.35 6.67 -19.86
C ALA A 75 10.64 5.99 -19.38
N SER A 76 11.43 6.68 -18.55
CA SER A 76 12.65 6.13 -17.95
C SER A 76 12.36 4.95 -17.00
N LEU A 77 11.33 5.08 -16.17
CA LEU A 77 10.89 4.00 -15.29
C LEU A 77 10.37 2.79 -16.08
N HIS A 78 9.63 3.04 -17.16
CA HIS A 78 9.16 1.98 -18.06
C HIS A 78 10.32 1.25 -18.74
N ALA A 79 11.33 1.98 -19.22
CA ALA A 79 12.54 1.38 -19.81
C ALA A 79 13.31 0.51 -18.81
N SER A 80 13.35 0.92 -17.52
CA SER A 80 14.02 0.16 -16.46
C SER A 80 13.21 -1.05 -15.97
N PHE A 81 11.88 -0.93 -15.94
CA PHE A 81 10.94 -1.92 -15.39
C PHE A 81 9.71 -2.07 -16.31
N PRO A 82 9.86 -2.62 -17.52
CA PRO A 82 8.80 -2.59 -18.54
C PRO A 82 7.55 -3.40 -18.17
N SER A 83 7.68 -4.40 -17.29
CA SER A 83 6.56 -5.24 -16.86
C SER A 83 5.61 -4.57 -15.83
N LEU A 84 5.98 -3.43 -15.25
CA LEU A 84 5.20 -2.78 -14.20
C LEU A 84 4.12 -1.82 -14.74
N GLY A 85 4.20 -1.40 -16.01
CA GLY A 85 3.19 -0.50 -16.61
C GLY A 85 3.25 0.94 -16.09
N TRP A 86 4.45 1.50 -15.95
CA TRP A 86 4.67 2.89 -15.54
C TRP A 86 4.08 3.91 -16.51
N ASP A 87 3.97 3.55 -17.78
CA ASP A 87 3.39 4.32 -18.87
C ASP A 87 1.86 4.20 -18.99
N ALA A 88 1.23 3.44 -18.09
CA ALA A 88 -0.20 3.13 -18.13
C ALA A 88 -0.89 3.39 -16.76
N GLN A 89 -1.59 2.40 -16.24
CA GLN A 89 -2.44 2.55 -15.05
C GLN A 89 -1.71 2.37 -13.71
N PHE A 90 -0.46 1.92 -13.72
CA PHE A 90 0.25 1.59 -12.48
C PHE A 90 0.46 2.81 -11.55
N PRO A 91 0.89 3.99 -12.03
CA PRO A 91 0.96 5.21 -11.22
C PRO A 91 -0.40 5.63 -10.65
N HIS A 92 -1.46 5.59 -11.47
CA HIS A 92 -2.83 5.88 -11.03
C HIS A 92 -3.25 4.94 -9.90
N TYR A 93 -3.04 3.62 -10.08
CA TYR A 93 -3.34 2.63 -9.06
C TYR A 93 -2.60 2.91 -7.76
N LEU A 94 -1.28 3.11 -7.79
CA LEU A 94 -0.47 3.30 -6.58
C LEU A 94 -0.90 4.54 -5.79
N ILE A 95 -1.07 5.68 -6.46
CA ILE A 95 -1.42 6.95 -5.81
C ILE A 95 -2.88 6.96 -5.35
N SER A 96 -3.81 6.36 -6.11
CA SER A 96 -5.20 6.23 -5.67
C SER A 96 -5.33 5.46 -4.36
N ARG A 97 -4.48 4.43 -4.15
CA ARG A 97 -4.49 3.66 -2.89
C ARG A 97 -4.12 4.49 -1.67
N ILE A 98 -3.26 5.51 -1.84
CA ILE A 98 -2.95 6.46 -0.77
C ILE A 98 -4.13 7.41 -0.58
N ALA A 99 -4.64 8.02 -1.64
CA ALA A 99 -5.74 8.98 -1.58
C ALA A 99 -7.01 8.38 -0.91
N GLU A 100 -7.32 7.12 -1.20
CA GLU A 100 -8.51 6.43 -0.66
C GLU A 100 -8.30 5.88 0.76
N HIS A 101 -7.12 5.33 1.04
CA HIS A 101 -6.91 4.51 2.24
C HIS A 101 -5.72 4.96 3.10
N GLY A 102 -5.08 6.09 2.82
CA GLY A 102 -3.81 6.51 3.42
C GLY A 102 -3.84 6.54 4.95
N LYS A 103 -4.93 7.01 5.57
CA LYS A 103 -5.06 7.00 7.04
C LYS A 103 -4.91 5.59 7.63
N ARG A 104 -5.72 4.63 7.17
CA ARG A 104 -5.65 3.24 7.61
C ARG A 104 -4.30 2.61 7.29
N ARG A 105 -3.72 2.92 6.11
CA ARG A 105 -2.41 2.41 5.70
C ARG A 105 -1.27 2.97 6.55
N ALA A 106 -1.35 4.22 6.98
CA ALA A 106 -0.41 4.79 7.93
C ALA A 106 -0.45 4.06 9.29
N GLU A 107 -1.64 3.73 9.78
CA GLU A 107 -1.82 2.93 11.01
C GLU A 107 -1.18 1.54 10.87
N GLU A 108 -1.46 0.83 9.76
CA GLU A 108 -0.84 -0.46 9.45
C GLU A 108 0.70 -0.35 9.35
N MET A 109 1.23 0.75 8.79
CA MET A 109 2.68 0.94 8.69
C MET A 109 3.33 1.25 10.05
N ARG A 110 2.63 1.83 11.02
CA ARG A 110 3.11 1.95 12.40
C ARG A 110 3.32 0.58 13.07
N GLU A 111 2.43 -0.39 12.79
CA GLU A 111 2.62 -1.77 13.26
C GLU A 111 3.81 -2.45 12.54
N VAL A 112 3.99 -2.18 11.25
CA VAL A 112 5.19 -2.65 10.50
C VAL A 112 6.47 -2.12 11.13
N VAL A 113 6.51 -0.82 11.51
CA VAL A 113 7.68 -0.22 12.19
C VAL A 113 8.04 -1.02 13.44
N LYS A 114 7.07 -1.29 14.33
CA LYS A 114 7.29 -2.09 15.54
C LYS A 114 7.81 -3.49 15.20
N THR A 115 7.17 -4.17 14.24
CA THR A 115 7.57 -5.52 13.82
C THR A 115 9.02 -5.58 13.35
N LEU A 116 9.51 -4.55 12.64
CA LEU A 116 10.90 -4.48 12.18
C LEU A 116 11.86 -4.22 13.37
N GLU A 117 11.48 -3.32 14.28
CA GLU A 117 12.25 -3.04 15.51
C GLU A 117 12.39 -4.28 16.38
N ASP A 118 11.34 -5.08 16.54
CA ASP A 118 11.34 -6.32 17.33
C ASP A 118 12.37 -7.35 16.85
N VAL A 119 12.73 -7.31 15.56
CA VAL A 119 13.77 -8.18 14.98
C VAL A 119 15.09 -7.46 14.69
N GLY A 120 15.28 -6.26 15.24
CA GLY A 120 16.53 -5.49 15.12
C GLY A 120 16.76 -4.85 13.75
N VAL A 121 15.75 -4.74 12.90
CA VAL A 121 15.83 -4.06 11.59
C VAL A 121 15.43 -2.59 11.74
N ALA A 122 16.32 -1.67 11.36
CA ALA A 122 16.02 -0.23 11.38
C ALA A 122 14.91 0.13 10.37
N PRO A 123 13.74 0.63 10.82
CA PRO A 123 12.59 0.84 9.95
C PRO A 123 12.56 2.23 9.27
N ASN A 124 13.68 2.67 8.71
CA ASN A 124 13.84 4.03 8.18
C ASN A 124 12.82 4.37 7.07
N LEU A 125 12.72 3.51 6.06
CA LEU A 125 11.76 3.71 4.97
C LEU A 125 10.31 3.53 5.44
N SER A 126 10.06 2.60 6.35
CA SER A 126 8.71 2.36 6.89
C SER A 126 8.19 3.57 7.68
N ARG A 127 9.04 4.26 8.45
CA ARG A 127 8.68 5.52 9.13
C ARG A 127 8.36 6.62 8.11
N GLY A 128 9.17 6.78 7.08
CA GLY A 128 8.89 7.71 5.96
C GLY A 128 7.57 7.37 5.27
N THR A 129 7.30 6.09 5.06
CA THR A 129 6.04 5.61 4.46
C THR A 129 4.81 5.97 5.32
N VAL A 130 4.90 5.89 6.66
CA VAL A 130 3.82 6.38 7.56
C VAL A 130 3.49 7.84 7.25
N LEU A 131 4.53 8.69 7.15
CA LEU A 131 4.35 10.12 6.88
C LEU A 131 3.76 10.37 5.48
N ALA A 132 4.24 9.67 4.46
CA ALA A 132 3.75 9.82 3.10
C ALA A 132 2.28 9.37 2.97
N GLN A 133 1.90 8.24 3.56
CA GLN A 133 0.53 7.73 3.54
C GLN A 133 -0.43 8.68 4.28
N GLN A 134 -0.06 9.18 5.45
CA GLN A 134 -0.87 10.11 6.23
C GLN A 134 -0.94 11.50 5.58
N GLY A 135 0.21 12.00 5.11
CA GLY A 135 0.34 13.37 4.61
C GLY A 135 -0.54 13.68 3.40
N LEU A 136 -0.70 12.73 2.48
CA LEU A 136 -1.56 12.95 1.30
C LEU A 136 -3.04 13.08 1.69
N VAL A 137 -3.54 12.22 2.57
CA VAL A 137 -4.94 12.32 3.03
C VAL A 137 -5.18 13.55 3.90
N ASP A 138 -4.20 13.97 4.70
CA ASP A 138 -4.29 15.20 5.49
C ASP A 138 -4.32 16.44 4.57
N ALA A 139 -3.52 16.44 3.51
CA ALA A 139 -3.51 17.52 2.52
C ALA A 139 -4.83 17.62 1.74
N LEU A 140 -5.44 16.49 1.36
CA LEU A 140 -6.77 16.45 0.77
C LEU A 140 -7.83 16.98 1.74
N ALA A 141 -7.81 16.52 2.99
CA ALA A 141 -8.73 16.95 4.03
C ALA A 141 -8.63 18.46 4.32
N ALA A 142 -7.41 19.01 4.36
CA ALA A 142 -7.18 20.45 4.54
C ALA A 142 -7.79 21.31 3.42
N LYS A 143 -7.98 20.72 2.23
CA LYS A 143 -8.67 21.37 1.09
C LYS A 143 -10.16 21.00 1.01
N GLY A 144 -10.70 20.26 1.98
CA GLY A 144 -12.10 19.83 1.98
C GLY A 144 -12.44 18.81 0.88
N VAL A 145 -11.44 18.11 0.32
CA VAL A 145 -11.60 17.17 -0.79
C VAL A 145 -11.65 15.74 -0.25
N ARG A 146 -12.68 15.00 -0.64
CA ARG A 146 -12.82 13.56 -0.35
C ARG A 146 -12.35 12.74 -1.55
N TYR A 147 -12.00 11.50 -1.36
CA TYR A 147 -11.62 10.59 -2.45
C TYR A 147 -12.72 10.49 -3.53
N THR A 148 -13.98 10.43 -3.13
CA THR A 148 -15.12 10.39 -4.06
C THR A 148 -15.23 11.61 -4.97
N ASP A 149 -14.67 12.74 -4.57
CA ASP A 149 -14.65 13.97 -5.35
C ASP A 149 -13.54 13.97 -6.43
N LEU A 150 -12.64 12.97 -6.37
CA LEU A 150 -11.55 12.76 -7.34
C LEU A 150 -11.91 11.78 -8.46
N GLU A 151 -13.10 11.20 -8.45
CA GLU A 151 -13.52 10.24 -9.48
C GLU A 151 -13.95 10.94 -10.80
N PRO A 152 -13.57 10.43 -11.99
CA PRO A 152 -12.60 9.34 -12.18
C PRO A 152 -11.19 9.76 -11.75
N PHE A 153 -10.49 8.90 -10.99
CA PHE A 153 -9.22 9.26 -10.39
C PHE A 153 -8.13 9.51 -11.43
N ASP A 154 -7.46 10.65 -11.30
CA ASP A 154 -6.26 11.02 -12.04
C ASP A 154 -5.19 11.54 -11.07
N TRP A 155 -4.03 10.90 -11.07
CA TRP A 155 -2.96 11.25 -10.14
C TRP A 155 -2.39 12.66 -10.42
N GLY A 156 -2.27 13.05 -11.70
CA GLY A 156 -1.74 14.36 -12.09
C GLY A 156 -2.66 15.50 -11.61
N ARG A 157 -3.98 15.37 -11.85
CA ARG A 157 -4.99 16.31 -11.34
C ARG A 157 -4.97 16.37 -9.81
N THR A 158 -4.82 15.23 -9.15
CA THR A 158 -4.75 15.17 -7.68
C THR A 158 -3.53 15.91 -7.15
N VAL A 159 -2.36 15.73 -7.77
CA VAL A 159 -1.13 16.46 -7.40
C VAL A 159 -1.27 17.97 -7.66
N ASP A 160 -1.81 18.36 -8.81
CA ASP A 160 -2.05 19.78 -9.15
C ASP A 160 -2.99 20.45 -8.13
N LEU A 161 -4.04 19.75 -7.69
CA LEU A 161 -4.96 20.21 -6.65
C LEU A 161 -4.24 20.48 -5.31
N LEU A 162 -3.22 19.71 -4.98
CA LEU A 162 -2.47 19.83 -3.72
C LEU A 162 -1.32 20.84 -3.76
N ARG A 163 -1.04 21.45 -4.93
CA ARG A 163 -0.06 22.55 -5.02
C ARG A 163 -0.48 23.70 -4.10
N LYS A 164 0.51 24.32 -3.47
CA LYS A 164 0.35 25.53 -2.64
C LYS A 164 0.14 26.76 -3.51
#